data_0b419e6f5cb17c8f0665c30ec63e085f
#
_entry.id   0b419e6f5cb17c8f0665c30ec63e085f
#
_cell.length_a   1.000
_cell.length_b   1.000
_cell.length_c   1.000
_cell.angle_alpha   90.00
_cell.angle_beta   90.00
_cell.angle_gamma   90.00
#
_symmetry.space_group_name_H-M   'P 1'
#
loop_
_entity.id
_entity.type
_entity.pdbx_description
1 polymer ?
#
loop_
_entity_poly.entity_id
_entity_poly.type
_entity_poly.pdbx_seq_one_letter_code
_entity_poly.pdbx_strand_id
1 'polypeptide(L)'
;MNLRPLWRGSSLRLLLTGLLVGAGFDPAGAAACNVKDFGATGKKGDDARPAIQKAIEACAASGGGTVEVPPGEYTSGTLHLRSRVGLNIQAGATLFASPDPKAYDFGKIPSKAALFFGEDVEDVSIGGQGTVDGQAEYEWRLDDHERGFDHKTLMETLGKSLMRSFPKDFPKRDIFPHLVWLGRAKNVRVSGLRFLHSPSWTMALYACERVNFEGLYIYTSLREAVWADGIDLDGCKDVRIANCTIETGDDCIIFISADTWGPALVCENVTVTNCRLSSASAGVKFSEGNKVGIRKILVTNTVLTNVNRGFILSTTLGGYINDVVLSDLTIDCNRFDWFWSGDGQPFTFRITRLSEFNHEAPQPGEAPPGSIRNVQIRTVVARAKGSSSLHGHAESWLDGISFENVKLRLSADPAAPYDKAEHALEARWAKNVKFRNVEVSWDKPEIKQWKSALCFEDITGLQLDGFAGRGAWPERDTPAVLLKEVSGAVVRHSRALDVVSLQVEDAFSQRGGHYSRAAFLAEASVSRGAVRA
;
A
#
# COMPACT_ATOMS: atom_id res chain seq x y z
N MET A 1 -50.27 11.10 -57.87
CA MET A 1 -48.92 10.68 -58.31
C MET A 1 -48.15 10.24 -57.06
N ASN A 2 -47.98 8.93 -56.96
CA ASN A 2 -47.41 8.26 -55.78
C ASN A 2 -45.88 8.29 -55.82
N LEU A 3 -45.23 8.70 -54.75
CA LEU A 3 -43.81 8.40 -54.48
C LEU A 3 -43.66 7.81 -53.09
N ARG A 4 -43.33 6.52 -53.02
CA ARG A 4 -42.94 5.79 -51.81
C ARG A 4 -41.41 6.01 -51.56
N PRO A 5 -40.96 6.20 -50.31
CA PRO A 5 -39.53 6.12 -49.99
C PRO A 5 -39.15 4.70 -49.62
N LEU A 6 -38.06 4.23 -50.22
CA LEU A 6 -37.33 3.00 -49.90
C LEU A 6 -36.46 3.23 -48.68
N TRP A 7 -36.76 2.60 -47.55
CA TRP A 7 -35.84 2.42 -46.47
C TRP A 7 -35.33 0.97 -46.49
N ARG A 8 -34.05 0.83 -46.82
CA ARG A 8 -33.30 -0.41 -46.58
C ARG A 8 -32.70 -0.37 -45.18
N GLY A 9 -33.21 -1.22 -44.29
CA GLY A 9 -32.67 -1.43 -42.97
C GLY A 9 -31.31 -2.19 -43.04
N SER A 10 -30.27 -1.57 -42.53
CA SER A 10 -29.02 -2.24 -42.18
C SER A 10 -29.08 -2.73 -40.74
N SER A 11 -29.21 -4.03 -40.61
CA SER A 11 -29.18 -4.71 -39.32
C SER A 11 -27.76 -4.62 -38.72
N LEU A 12 -27.59 -3.74 -37.75
CA LEU A 12 -26.38 -3.70 -36.92
C LEU A 12 -26.43 -4.88 -35.94
N ARG A 13 -25.74 -5.96 -36.24
CA ARG A 13 -25.53 -7.06 -35.29
C ARG A 13 -24.57 -6.56 -34.21
N LEU A 14 -25.11 -6.25 -33.01
CA LEU A 14 -24.30 -6.14 -31.81
C LEU A 14 -23.70 -7.52 -31.53
N LEU A 15 -22.40 -7.64 -31.74
CA LEU A 15 -21.61 -8.73 -31.18
C LEU A 15 -21.48 -8.44 -29.67
N LEU A 16 -22.32 -9.07 -28.86
CA LEU A 16 -22.03 -9.26 -27.45
C LEU A 16 -20.81 -10.19 -27.36
N THR A 17 -19.65 -9.61 -27.18
CA THR A 17 -18.50 -10.36 -26.67
C THR A 17 -18.80 -10.71 -25.22
N GLY A 18 -19.26 -11.94 -24.99
CA GLY A 18 -19.43 -12.49 -23.66
C GLY A 18 -18.11 -12.43 -22.92
N LEU A 19 -18.12 -11.77 -21.75
CA LEU A 19 -17.08 -11.95 -20.74
C LEU A 19 -16.97 -13.46 -20.47
N LEU A 20 -15.87 -14.05 -20.86
CA LEU A 20 -15.42 -15.33 -20.32
C LEU A 20 -15.11 -15.11 -18.84
N VAL A 21 -16.10 -15.27 -17.99
CA VAL A 21 -15.91 -15.56 -16.58
C VAL A 21 -15.06 -16.82 -16.56
N GLY A 22 -13.83 -16.72 -16.09
CA GLY A 22 -12.90 -17.81 -16.00
C GLY A 22 -13.57 -19.00 -15.32
N ALA A 23 -13.75 -20.09 -16.04
CA ALA A 23 -14.24 -21.34 -15.51
C ALA A 23 -13.37 -21.70 -14.30
N GLY A 24 -13.96 -21.68 -13.11
CA GLY A 24 -13.37 -22.31 -11.94
C GLY A 24 -13.05 -23.74 -12.31
N PHE A 25 -11.88 -24.18 -11.94
CA PHE A 25 -11.51 -25.58 -11.99
C PHE A 25 -12.46 -26.32 -11.05
N ASP A 26 -13.52 -26.86 -11.61
CA ASP A 26 -14.37 -27.84 -10.97
C ASP A 26 -14.10 -29.16 -11.69
N PRO A 27 -13.12 -29.95 -11.20
CA PRO A 27 -12.91 -31.27 -11.78
C PRO A 27 -14.15 -32.09 -11.44
N ALA A 28 -14.98 -32.38 -12.43
CA ALA A 28 -16.09 -33.27 -12.28
C ALA A 28 -15.59 -34.61 -11.70
N GLY A 29 -15.87 -34.86 -10.41
CA GLY A 29 -15.39 -36.04 -9.69
C GLY A 29 -14.38 -35.75 -8.55
N ALA A 30 -14.06 -34.49 -8.23
CA ALA A 30 -13.19 -34.20 -7.10
C ALA A 30 -13.83 -34.61 -5.76
N ALA A 31 -13.05 -35.21 -4.86
CA ALA A 31 -13.54 -35.65 -3.55
C ALA A 31 -14.03 -34.44 -2.72
N ALA A 32 -15.21 -34.55 -2.12
CA ALA A 32 -15.69 -33.63 -1.12
C ALA A 32 -15.51 -34.25 0.27
N CYS A 33 -14.68 -33.66 1.13
CA CYS A 33 -14.39 -34.16 2.47
C CYS A 33 -15.02 -33.22 3.51
N ASN A 34 -16.16 -33.62 4.08
CA ASN A 34 -16.79 -32.82 5.14
C ASN A 34 -16.08 -33.01 6.47
N VAL A 35 -15.63 -31.95 7.11
CA VAL A 35 -14.87 -32.02 8.37
C VAL A 35 -15.63 -32.72 9.49
N LYS A 36 -16.98 -32.71 9.47
CA LYS A 36 -17.81 -33.43 10.45
C LYS A 36 -17.68 -34.94 10.34
N ASP A 37 -17.44 -35.48 9.14
CA ASP A 37 -17.23 -36.90 8.93
C ASP A 37 -15.90 -37.38 9.54
N PHE A 38 -14.97 -36.46 9.82
CA PHE A 38 -13.69 -36.67 10.46
C PHE A 38 -13.69 -36.35 11.95
N GLY A 39 -14.86 -35.97 12.51
CA GLY A 39 -15.04 -35.74 13.95
C GLY A 39 -15.07 -34.28 14.41
N ALA A 40 -15.13 -33.31 13.50
CA ALA A 40 -15.33 -31.91 13.89
C ALA A 40 -16.74 -31.69 14.45
N THR A 41 -16.85 -31.17 15.66
CA THR A 41 -18.13 -31.00 16.34
C THR A 41 -18.89 -29.73 15.88
N GLY A 42 -18.15 -28.70 15.42
CA GLY A 42 -18.71 -27.38 15.12
C GLY A 42 -19.00 -26.55 16.37
N LYS A 43 -18.30 -26.82 17.47
CA LYS A 43 -18.38 -26.04 18.72
C LYS A 43 -17.04 -25.36 19.00
N LYS A 44 -17.07 -24.07 19.28
CA LYS A 44 -15.87 -23.23 19.52
C LYS A 44 -14.92 -23.77 20.59
N GLY A 45 -15.47 -24.41 21.64
CA GLY A 45 -14.69 -24.93 22.76
C GLY A 45 -13.89 -26.20 22.45
N ASP A 46 -14.16 -26.84 21.30
CA ASP A 46 -13.51 -28.11 20.93
C ASP A 46 -12.38 -27.84 19.91
N ASP A 47 -11.27 -28.56 20.06
CA ASP A 47 -10.18 -28.49 19.09
C ASP A 47 -10.59 -29.21 17.78
N ALA A 48 -10.85 -28.44 16.74
CA ALA A 48 -11.23 -28.95 15.43
C ALA A 48 -10.00 -29.30 14.54
N ARG A 49 -8.79 -28.92 14.95
CA ARG A 49 -7.56 -29.13 14.17
C ARG A 49 -7.39 -30.59 13.70
N PRO A 50 -7.50 -31.62 14.56
CA PRO A 50 -7.30 -33.00 14.13
C PRO A 50 -8.29 -33.46 13.05
N ALA A 51 -9.55 -33.02 13.16
CA ALA A 51 -10.59 -33.39 12.21
C ALA A 51 -10.41 -32.67 10.86
N ILE A 52 -10.13 -31.38 10.87
CA ILE A 52 -9.90 -30.60 9.65
C ILE A 52 -8.65 -31.09 8.94
N GLN A 53 -7.56 -31.35 9.69
CA GLN A 53 -6.32 -31.86 9.10
C GLN A 53 -6.51 -33.24 8.46
N LYS A 54 -7.25 -34.15 9.11
CA LYS A 54 -7.59 -35.46 8.52
C LYS A 54 -8.40 -35.32 7.24
N ALA A 55 -9.35 -34.37 7.18
CA ALA A 55 -10.11 -34.10 5.96
C ALA A 55 -9.20 -33.62 4.82
N ILE A 56 -8.25 -32.71 5.12
CA ILE A 56 -7.25 -32.21 4.16
C ILE A 56 -6.40 -33.38 3.63
N GLU A 57 -5.90 -34.25 4.51
CA GLU A 57 -5.08 -35.40 4.13
C GLU A 57 -5.88 -36.44 3.30
N ALA A 58 -7.14 -36.68 3.65
CA ALA A 58 -8.02 -37.59 2.90
C ALA A 58 -8.29 -37.07 1.48
N CYS A 59 -8.60 -35.78 1.34
CA CYS A 59 -8.75 -35.16 0.03
C CYS A 59 -7.45 -35.26 -0.79
N ALA A 60 -6.33 -34.96 -0.19
CA ALA A 60 -5.01 -35.05 -0.85
C ALA A 60 -4.69 -36.50 -1.32
N ALA A 61 -4.96 -37.46 -0.46
CA ALA A 61 -4.78 -38.89 -0.78
C ALA A 61 -5.67 -39.38 -1.93
N SER A 62 -6.84 -38.75 -2.11
CA SER A 62 -7.76 -39.04 -3.22
C SER A 62 -7.35 -38.32 -4.53
N GLY A 63 -6.18 -37.67 -4.56
CA GLY A 63 -5.68 -36.94 -5.73
C GLY A 63 -6.05 -35.47 -5.78
N GLY A 64 -6.74 -34.96 -4.77
CA GLY A 64 -7.23 -33.61 -4.65
C GLY A 64 -8.72 -33.53 -4.37
N GLY A 65 -9.23 -32.33 -4.09
CA GLY A 65 -10.65 -32.15 -3.82
C GLY A 65 -10.93 -30.93 -2.93
N THR A 66 -12.13 -30.89 -2.38
CA THR A 66 -12.57 -29.78 -1.53
C THR A 66 -12.90 -30.27 -0.13
N VAL A 67 -12.27 -29.64 0.87
CA VAL A 67 -12.61 -29.81 2.28
C VAL A 67 -13.75 -28.84 2.61
N GLU A 68 -14.88 -29.40 2.99
CA GLU A 68 -16.07 -28.64 3.36
C GLU A 68 -16.10 -28.38 4.86
N VAL A 69 -16.14 -27.09 5.24
CA VAL A 69 -16.34 -26.64 6.62
C VAL A 69 -17.76 -26.08 6.73
N PRO A 70 -18.76 -26.89 7.12
CA PRO A 70 -20.16 -26.47 7.16
C PRO A 70 -20.44 -25.50 8.32
N PRO A 71 -21.63 -24.89 8.39
CA PRO A 71 -22.00 -23.96 9.47
C PRO A 71 -21.69 -24.52 10.86
N GLY A 72 -21.05 -23.70 11.68
CA GLY A 72 -20.58 -24.01 13.05
C GLY A 72 -19.40 -23.17 13.46
N GLU A 73 -18.89 -23.41 14.64
CA GLU A 73 -17.77 -22.73 15.24
C GLU A 73 -16.60 -23.72 15.43
N TYR A 74 -15.45 -23.43 14.88
CA TYR A 74 -14.31 -24.35 14.86
C TYR A 74 -13.06 -23.64 15.37
N THR A 75 -12.40 -24.17 16.39
CA THR A 75 -11.11 -23.64 16.86
C THR A 75 -10.00 -24.53 16.35
N SER A 76 -8.95 -23.93 15.81
CA SER A 76 -7.82 -24.68 15.26
C SER A 76 -6.49 -23.93 15.44
N GLY A 77 -5.43 -24.68 15.65
CA GLY A 77 -4.06 -24.24 15.40
C GLY A 77 -3.70 -24.43 13.94
N THR A 78 -2.41 -24.61 13.64
CA THR A 78 -1.91 -24.75 12.28
C THR A 78 -2.59 -25.88 11.50
N LEU A 79 -3.13 -25.53 10.33
CA LEU A 79 -3.63 -26.44 9.31
C LEU A 79 -2.65 -26.46 8.14
N HIS A 80 -2.03 -27.61 7.91
CA HIS A 80 -1.09 -27.80 6.81
C HIS A 80 -1.83 -28.04 5.50
N LEU A 81 -1.73 -27.12 4.59
CA LEU A 81 -2.32 -27.21 3.27
C LEU A 81 -1.62 -28.30 2.42
N ARG A 82 -2.33 -28.84 1.45
CA ARG A 82 -1.83 -29.84 0.51
C ARG A 82 -2.14 -29.43 -0.92
N SER A 83 -1.24 -29.76 -1.84
CA SER A 83 -1.45 -29.50 -3.26
C SER A 83 -2.75 -30.14 -3.77
N ARG A 84 -3.45 -29.40 -4.64
CA ARG A 84 -4.74 -29.78 -5.24
C ARG A 84 -5.89 -29.92 -4.24
N VAL A 85 -5.78 -29.31 -3.06
CA VAL A 85 -6.85 -29.28 -2.04
C VAL A 85 -7.34 -27.86 -1.83
N GLY A 86 -8.64 -27.67 -1.97
CA GLY A 86 -9.35 -26.46 -1.60
C GLY A 86 -10.02 -26.59 -0.24
N LEU A 87 -10.08 -25.50 0.52
CA LEU A 87 -10.93 -25.38 1.71
C LEU A 87 -12.10 -24.46 1.38
N ASN A 88 -13.32 -24.94 1.63
CA ASN A 88 -14.55 -24.18 1.50
C ASN A 88 -15.16 -23.94 2.88
N ILE A 89 -14.97 -22.75 3.44
CA ILE A 89 -15.56 -22.33 4.71
C ILE A 89 -16.93 -21.72 4.38
N GLN A 90 -17.97 -22.47 4.63
CA GLN A 90 -19.34 -22.13 4.18
C GLN A 90 -19.92 -20.95 4.98
N ALA A 91 -20.96 -20.32 4.42
CA ALA A 91 -21.72 -19.29 5.13
C ALA A 91 -22.23 -19.83 6.48
N GLY A 92 -22.04 -19.05 7.56
CA GLY A 92 -22.36 -19.48 8.92
C GLY A 92 -21.29 -20.34 9.60
N ALA A 93 -20.19 -20.64 8.92
CA ALA A 93 -19.02 -21.23 9.55
C ALA A 93 -18.05 -20.14 10.01
N THR A 94 -17.52 -20.27 11.23
CA THR A 94 -16.42 -19.46 11.73
C THR A 94 -15.28 -20.37 12.17
N LEU A 95 -14.09 -20.15 11.61
CA LEU A 95 -12.85 -20.81 12.01
C LEU A 95 -12.04 -19.83 12.87
N PHE A 96 -11.92 -20.13 14.14
CA PHE A 96 -11.15 -19.36 15.11
C PHE A 96 -9.70 -19.86 15.18
N ALA A 97 -8.75 -18.96 15.14
CA ALA A 97 -7.35 -19.26 15.43
C ALA A 97 -7.21 -19.57 16.94
N SER A 98 -6.50 -20.61 17.29
CA SER A 98 -6.29 -20.99 18.68
C SER A 98 -5.53 -19.90 19.44
N PRO A 99 -5.95 -19.51 20.65
CA PRO A 99 -5.20 -18.60 21.50
C PRO A 99 -3.95 -19.26 22.14
N ASP A 100 -3.83 -20.60 22.06
CA ASP A 100 -2.66 -21.34 22.58
C ASP A 100 -1.50 -21.30 21.58
N PRO A 101 -0.35 -20.64 21.91
CA PRO A 101 0.82 -20.63 21.03
C PRO A 101 1.36 -22.02 20.68
N LYS A 102 1.13 -23.02 21.52
CA LYS A 102 1.56 -24.41 21.29
C LYS A 102 0.76 -25.11 20.20
N ALA A 103 -0.37 -24.52 19.79
CA ALA A 103 -1.18 -25.06 18.69
C ALA A 103 -0.57 -24.76 17.31
N TYR A 104 0.51 -23.97 17.24
CA TYR A 104 1.09 -23.55 15.97
C TYR A 104 2.41 -24.25 15.66
N ASP A 105 2.50 -24.77 14.44
CA ASP A 105 3.71 -25.36 13.90
C ASP A 105 4.42 -24.34 12.98
N PHE A 106 5.69 -24.07 13.22
CA PHE A 106 6.49 -23.10 12.47
C PHE A 106 7.91 -23.61 12.16
N GLY A 107 8.19 -24.87 12.46
CA GLY A 107 9.50 -25.48 12.28
C GLY A 107 10.57 -24.76 13.11
N LYS A 108 11.61 -24.24 12.41
CA LYS A 108 12.71 -23.50 13.04
C LYS A 108 12.57 -21.96 12.93
N ILE A 109 11.52 -21.47 12.30
CA ILE A 109 11.34 -20.06 11.98
C ILE A 109 10.02 -19.57 12.58
N PRO A 110 10.04 -18.96 13.78
CA PRO A 110 8.82 -18.50 14.47
C PRO A 110 7.93 -17.58 13.63
N SER A 111 8.54 -16.74 12.77
CA SER A 111 7.80 -15.84 11.89
C SER A 111 7.05 -16.52 10.74
N LYS A 112 7.06 -17.86 10.67
CA LYS A 112 6.21 -18.64 9.75
C LYS A 112 4.97 -19.22 10.45
N ALA A 113 4.77 -18.98 11.74
CA ALA A 113 3.60 -19.47 12.45
C ALA A 113 2.31 -18.97 11.79
N ALA A 114 1.37 -19.86 11.48
CA ALA A 114 0.12 -19.50 10.84
C ALA A 114 -1.00 -20.48 11.13
N LEU A 115 -2.25 -20.01 10.99
CA LEU A 115 -3.43 -20.87 11.00
C LEU A 115 -3.47 -21.73 9.74
N PHE A 116 -3.39 -21.13 8.55
CA PHE A 116 -3.22 -21.84 7.29
C PHE A 116 -1.76 -21.77 6.86
N PHE A 117 -1.10 -22.90 6.84
CA PHE A 117 0.31 -23.02 6.48
C PHE A 117 0.48 -23.85 5.20
N GLY A 118 1.15 -23.28 4.19
CA GLY A 118 1.48 -23.98 2.95
C GLY A 118 2.88 -23.65 2.46
N GLU A 119 3.74 -24.64 2.35
CA GLU A 119 5.07 -24.47 1.76
C GLU A 119 5.25 -25.48 0.62
N ASP A 120 5.74 -25.00 -0.54
CA ASP A 120 5.92 -25.81 -1.76
C ASP A 120 4.62 -26.51 -2.23
N VAL A 121 3.47 -25.87 -2.09
CA VAL A 121 2.17 -26.39 -2.50
C VAL A 121 1.69 -25.77 -3.82
N GLU A 122 0.89 -26.51 -4.57
CA GLU A 122 0.37 -26.07 -5.87
C GLU A 122 -1.13 -26.37 -5.99
N ASP A 123 -1.86 -25.51 -6.72
CA ASP A 123 -3.31 -25.62 -6.96
C ASP A 123 -4.12 -25.65 -5.66
N VAL A 124 -3.92 -24.63 -4.81
CA VAL A 124 -4.55 -24.51 -3.50
C VAL A 124 -5.60 -23.40 -3.51
N SER A 125 -6.73 -23.66 -2.88
CA SER A 125 -7.72 -22.61 -2.64
C SER A 125 -8.15 -22.53 -1.17
N ILE A 126 -8.37 -21.30 -0.69
CA ILE A 126 -9.00 -21.00 0.60
C ILE A 126 -10.17 -20.08 0.28
N GLY A 127 -11.40 -20.58 0.41
CA GLY A 127 -12.55 -19.83 -0.07
C GLY A 127 -13.84 -20.14 0.68
N GLY A 128 -14.92 -19.51 0.20
CA GLY A 128 -16.25 -19.65 0.77
C GLY A 128 -16.89 -18.33 1.13
N GLN A 129 -17.88 -18.37 2.01
CA GLN A 129 -18.60 -17.19 2.53
C GLN A 129 -18.58 -17.12 4.07
N GLY A 130 -17.73 -17.90 4.69
CA GLY A 130 -17.54 -17.95 6.14
C GLY A 130 -16.56 -16.91 6.66
N THR A 131 -16.18 -17.09 7.91
CA THR A 131 -15.28 -16.20 8.64
C THR A 131 -14.07 -16.97 9.15
N VAL A 132 -12.90 -16.34 9.07
CA VAL A 132 -11.67 -16.73 9.76
C VAL A 132 -11.37 -15.64 10.77
N ASP A 133 -11.31 -15.97 12.07
CA ASP A 133 -11.13 -15.00 13.15
C ASP A 133 -9.85 -15.32 13.93
N GLY A 134 -8.91 -14.39 13.89
CA GLY A 134 -7.62 -14.49 14.58
C GLY A 134 -7.69 -14.30 16.08
N GLN A 135 -8.83 -13.80 16.59
CA GLN A 135 -9.06 -13.55 18.02
C GLN A 135 -8.06 -12.59 18.68
N ALA A 136 -7.42 -11.70 17.91
CA ALA A 136 -6.37 -10.82 18.41
C ALA A 136 -6.84 -9.76 19.42
N GLU A 137 -8.13 -9.53 19.55
CA GLU A 137 -8.68 -8.58 20.54
C GLU A 137 -8.17 -8.83 21.96
N TYR A 138 -7.80 -10.07 22.27
CA TYR A 138 -7.23 -10.44 23.57
C TYR A 138 -5.74 -10.10 23.69
N GLU A 139 -5.06 -9.85 22.58
CA GLU A 139 -3.61 -9.65 22.50
C GLU A 139 -3.23 -8.18 22.34
N TRP A 140 -4.14 -7.38 21.82
CA TRP A 140 -3.89 -5.99 21.43
C TRP A 140 -4.27 -4.96 22.49
N ARG A 141 -4.63 -5.36 23.68
CA ARG A 141 -4.86 -4.43 24.79
C ARG A 141 -3.53 -3.78 25.16
N LEU A 142 -3.19 -2.73 24.45
CA LEU A 142 -2.28 -1.73 24.94
C LEU A 142 -2.90 -1.15 26.20
N ASP A 143 -2.25 -1.33 27.35
CA ASP A 143 -2.65 -0.69 28.58
C ASP A 143 -2.78 0.82 28.34
N ASP A 144 -3.77 1.48 28.93
CA ASP A 144 -4.00 2.92 28.81
C ASP A 144 -2.77 3.76 29.20
N HIS A 145 -1.90 3.24 30.07
CA HIS A 145 -0.60 3.82 30.40
C HIS A 145 0.43 3.75 29.28
N GLU A 146 0.31 2.82 28.40
CA GLU A 146 1.22 2.55 27.31
C GLU A 146 0.72 3.03 25.96
N ARG A 147 -0.53 3.44 25.86
CA ARG A 147 -1.00 4.43 24.88
C ARG A 147 -0.26 5.77 25.00
N GLY A 148 0.72 5.81 25.90
CA GLY A 148 1.71 6.85 26.11
C GLY A 148 2.73 7.08 25.01
N PHE A 149 2.52 6.56 23.82
CA PHE A 149 2.76 7.34 22.64
C PHE A 149 1.76 8.49 22.63
N ASP A 150 1.68 9.16 23.79
CA ASP A 150 1.05 10.44 23.81
C ASP A 150 1.81 11.31 22.78
N HIS A 151 1.08 12.19 22.23
CA HIS A 151 1.54 13.17 21.28
C HIS A 151 2.84 13.86 21.70
N LYS A 152 3.06 14.06 22.98
CA LYS A 152 4.24 14.67 23.58
C LYS A 152 5.46 13.78 23.44
N THR A 153 5.32 12.48 23.75
CA THR A 153 6.41 11.51 23.60
C THR A 153 6.75 11.29 22.12
N LEU A 154 5.76 11.30 21.22
CA LEU A 154 5.98 11.28 19.77
C LEU A 154 6.76 12.52 19.32
N MET A 155 6.42 13.69 19.83
CA MET A 155 7.10 14.94 19.49
C MET A 155 8.52 15.03 20.08
N GLU A 156 8.74 14.57 21.27
CA GLU A 156 10.06 14.51 21.91
C GLU A 156 10.98 13.49 21.24
N THR A 157 10.39 12.46 20.60
CA THR A 157 11.12 11.40 19.90
C THR A 157 11.17 11.60 18.37
N LEU A 158 10.52 12.65 17.83
CA LEU A 158 10.67 13.04 16.43
C LEU A 158 12.14 13.35 16.12
N GLY A 159 12.83 12.40 15.49
CA GLY A 159 14.25 12.42 15.26
C GLY A 159 15.00 11.27 15.94
N LYS A 160 14.38 10.59 16.87
CA LYS A 160 14.79 9.25 17.27
C LYS A 160 13.89 8.29 16.52
N SER A 161 14.45 7.27 15.94
CA SER A 161 13.70 6.16 15.38
C SER A 161 12.51 5.87 16.30
N LEU A 162 11.29 5.94 15.78
CA LEU A 162 10.10 5.38 16.42
C LEU A 162 10.21 3.86 16.47
N MET A 163 11.43 3.36 16.62
CA MET A 163 11.72 1.99 16.82
C MET A 163 11.07 1.57 18.14
N ARG A 164 9.78 1.24 18.01
CA ARG A 164 9.28 -0.02 18.48
C ARG A 164 9.86 -0.40 19.84
N SER A 165 9.79 0.49 20.82
CA SER A 165 9.80 0.01 22.19
C SER A 165 8.37 -0.50 22.43
N PHE A 166 8.19 -1.80 22.26
CA PHE A 166 7.00 -2.41 22.82
C PHE A 166 6.87 -1.98 24.27
N PRO A 167 5.64 -1.72 24.73
CA PRO A 167 5.36 -1.62 26.13
C PRO A 167 6.06 -2.75 26.88
N LYS A 168 6.71 -2.45 28.00
CA LYS A 168 7.47 -3.45 28.77
C LYS A 168 6.60 -4.63 29.22
N ASP A 169 5.29 -4.46 29.23
CA ASP A 169 4.27 -5.41 29.65
C ASP A 169 3.44 -5.96 28.49
N PHE A 170 3.83 -5.68 27.24
CA PHE A 170 3.26 -6.36 26.10
C PHE A 170 3.44 -7.87 26.33
N PRO A 171 2.38 -8.70 26.24
CA PRO A 171 2.53 -10.10 26.50
C PRO A 171 3.65 -10.63 25.62
N LYS A 172 4.73 -11.09 26.26
CA LYS A 172 5.87 -11.72 25.59
C LYS A 172 5.39 -13.02 24.99
N ARG A 173 4.71 -12.93 23.84
CA ARG A 173 4.49 -14.09 23.01
C ARG A 173 5.67 -14.19 22.07
N ASP A 174 6.32 -15.31 22.11
CA ASP A 174 7.39 -15.64 21.17
C ASP A 174 6.86 -15.82 19.74
N ILE A 175 5.52 -15.87 19.58
CA ILE A 175 4.85 -16.22 18.32
C ILE A 175 3.57 -15.41 18.17
N PHE A 176 3.48 -14.64 17.09
CA PHE A 176 2.27 -14.00 16.61
C PHE A 176 1.88 -14.65 15.28
N PRO A 177 0.93 -15.58 15.28
CA PRO A 177 0.61 -16.33 14.06
C PRO A 177 -0.06 -15.43 13.02
N HIS A 178 0.34 -15.57 11.76
CA HIS A 178 -0.43 -15.09 10.63
C HIS A 178 -1.74 -15.88 10.50
N LEU A 179 -2.74 -15.34 9.82
CA LEU A 179 -3.87 -16.18 9.45
C LEU A 179 -3.53 -17.07 8.26
N VAL A 180 -2.77 -16.57 7.30
CA VAL A 180 -2.27 -17.37 6.17
C VAL A 180 -0.77 -17.13 5.99
N TRP A 181 0.01 -18.18 5.97
CA TRP A 181 1.41 -18.14 5.52
C TRP A 181 1.62 -19.11 4.37
N LEU A 182 2.10 -18.60 3.23
CA LEU A 182 2.40 -19.40 2.05
C LEU A 182 3.83 -19.14 1.58
N GLY A 183 4.62 -20.19 1.45
CA GLY A 183 5.98 -20.14 0.90
C GLY A 183 6.10 -20.91 -0.39
N ARG A 184 6.60 -20.28 -1.46
CA ARG A 184 6.84 -20.91 -2.78
C ARG A 184 5.63 -21.65 -3.35
N ALA A 185 4.43 -21.20 -2.97
CA ALA A 185 3.17 -21.78 -3.44
C ALA A 185 2.84 -21.29 -4.87
N LYS A 186 2.18 -22.13 -5.65
CA LYS A 186 1.79 -21.80 -7.04
C LYS A 186 0.30 -22.05 -7.27
N ASN A 187 -0.29 -21.23 -8.16
CA ASN A 187 -1.71 -21.34 -8.51
C ASN A 187 -2.62 -21.27 -7.27
N VAL A 188 -2.48 -20.19 -6.49
CA VAL A 188 -3.23 -20.02 -5.25
C VAL A 188 -4.45 -19.14 -5.49
N ARG A 189 -5.57 -19.48 -4.88
CA ARG A 189 -6.76 -18.64 -4.84
C ARG A 189 -7.25 -18.47 -3.41
N VAL A 190 -7.45 -17.21 -2.98
CA VAL A 190 -8.12 -16.89 -1.73
C VAL A 190 -9.33 -16.02 -2.04
N SER A 191 -10.55 -16.45 -1.69
CA SER A 191 -11.75 -15.74 -2.18
C SER A 191 -12.96 -15.81 -1.26
N GLY A 192 -13.71 -14.70 -1.22
CA GLY A 192 -15.07 -14.61 -0.64
C GLY A 192 -15.15 -14.61 0.88
N LEU A 193 -14.06 -14.84 1.57
CA LEU A 193 -13.99 -14.97 3.03
C LEU A 193 -13.86 -13.62 3.75
N ARG A 194 -14.24 -13.63 5.02
CA ARG A 194 -13.94 -12.58 5.98
C ARG A 194 -12.79 -13.04 6.87
N PHE A 195 -11.71 -12.26 6.90
CA PHE A 195 -10.59 -12.44 7.83
C PHE A 195 -10.64 -11.33 8.86
N LEU A 196 -10.77 -11.70 10.12
CA LEU A 196 -10.96 -10.76 11.24
C LEU A 196 -9.86 -10.94 12.27
N HIS A 197 -9.48 -9.84 12.91
CA HIS A 197 -8.66 -9.80 14.14
C HIS A 197 -7.38 -10.64 14.03
N SER A 198 -6.62 -10.47 12.96
CA SER A 198 -5.34 -11.15 12.80
C SER A 198 -4.33 -10.69 13.84
N PRO A 199 -3.63 -11.59 14.54
CA PRO A 199 -2.61 -11.23 15.53
C PRO A 199 -1.32 -10.66 14.92
N SER A 200 -1.10 -10.88 13.64
CA SER A 200 0.02 -10.39 12.85
C SER A 200 -0.45 -10.15 11.41
N TRP A 201 0.43 -10.18 10.43
CA TRP A 201 0.05 -10.08 9.02
C TRP A 201 -1.06 -11.09 8.68
N THR A 202 -2.14 -10.60 8.08
CA THR A 202 -3.27 -11.49 7.77
C THR A 202 -2.87 -12.51 6.73
N MET A 203 -2.24 -12.06 5.65
CA MET A 203 -1.77 -12.90 4.54
C MET A 203 -0.28 -12.64 4.30
N ALA A 204 0.59 -13.55 4.71
CA ALA A 204 2.03 -13.48 4.53
C ALA A 204 2.48 -14.46 3.43
N LEU A 205 2.93 -13.96 2.29
CA LEU A 205 3.33 -14.75 1.15
C LEU A 205 4.81 -14.53 0.80
N TYR A 206 5.56 -15.62 0.64
CA TYR A 206 6.95 -15.59 0.21
C TYR A 206 7.16 -16.39 -1.07
N ALA A 207 7.73 -15.75 -2.10
CA ALA A 207 8.10 -16.41 -3.37
C ALA A 207 6.95 -17.17 -4.07
N CYS A 208 5.70 -16.73 -3.84
CA CYS A 208 4.52 -17.34 -4.45
C CYS A 208 4.31 -16.86 -5.89
N GLU A 209 3.67 -17.69 -6.70
CA GLU A 209 3.49 -17.45 -8.13
C GLU A 209 2.06 -17.75 -8.57
N ARG A 210 1.46 -16.88 -9.38
CA ARG A 210 0.06 -16.97 -9.86
C ARG A 210 -0.94 -17.05 -8.71
N VAL A 211 -1.01 -15.96 -7.95
CA VAL A 211 -1.90 -15.84 -6.79
C VAL A 211 -3.07 -14.92 -7.10
N ASN A 212 -4.27 -15.31 -6.72
CA ASN A 212 -5.47 -14.48 -6.86
C ASN A 212 -6.15 -14.29 -5.50
N PHE A 213 -6.34 -13.03 -5.12
CA PHE A 213 -7.20 -12.61 -4.01
C PHE A 213 -8.45 -11.95 -4.58
N GLU A 214 -9.63 -12.44 -4.21
CA GLU A 214 -10.89 -12.01 -4.81
C GLU A 214 -12.00 -11.87 -3.78
N GLY A 215 -12.57 -10.65 -3.68
CA GLY A 215 -13.77 -10.42 -2.87
C GLY A 215 -13.58 -10.67 -1.37
N LEU A 216 -12.41 -10.36 -0.83
CA LEU A 216 -12.09 -10.53 0.57
C LEU A 216 -12.55 -9.34 1.41
N TYR A 217 -12.96 -9.61 2.64
CA TYR A 217 -13.10 -8.63 3.69
C TYR A 217 -12.04 -8.90 4.78
N ILE A 218 -11.08 -8.02 4.93
CA ILE A 218 -10.03 -8.09 5.96
C ILE A 218 -10.23 -6.94 6.93
N TYR A 219 -10.30 -7.25 8.21
CA TYR A 219 -10.45 -6.26 9.27
C TYR A 219 -9.53 -6.54 10.44
N THR A 220 -8.77 -5.52 10.82
CA THR A 220 -8.08 -5.43 12.10
C THR A 220 -8.28 -4.03 12.68
N SER A 221 -8.05 -3.86 13.99
CA SER A 221 -8.29 -2.57 14.64
C SER A 221 -7.33 -1.49 14.13
N LEU A 222 -7.87 -0.37 13.66
CA LEU A 222 -7.07 0.81 13.29
C LEU A 222 -6.31 1.46 14.47
N ARG A 223 -6.64 1.11 15.69
CA ARG A 223 -6.07 1.75 16.90
C ARG A 223 -5.18 0.84 17.73
N GLU A 224 -5.30 -0.46 17.55
CA GLU A 224 -4.69 -1.43 18.47
C GLU A 224 -3.83 -2.47 17.73
N ALA A 225 -4.11 -2.71 16.46
CA ALA A 225 -3.48 -3.77 15.68
C ALA A 225 -2.21 -3.29 14.95
N VAL A 226 -1.17 -2.95 15.71
CA VAL A 226 0.06 -2.31 15.21
C VAL A 226 0.89 -3.09 14.20
N TRP A 227 0.64 -4.39 14.02
CA TRP A 227 1.40 -5.25 13.09
C TRP A 227 0.50 -6.15 12.27
N ALA A 228 -0.75 -5.79 12.21
CA ALA A 228 -1.71 -6.57 11.46
C ALA A 228 -1.92 -5.96 10.07
N ASP A 229 -0.98 -6.28 9.18
CA ASP A 229 -1.10 -5.99 7.76
C ASP A 229 -2.20 -6.83 7.10
N GLY A 230 -2.64 -6.37 5.94
CA GLY A 230 -3.63 -7.10 5.16
C GLY A 230 -3.01 -8.18 4.28
N ILE A 231 -2.29 -7.79 3.24
CA ILE A 231 -1.68 -8.69 2.25
C ILE A 231 -0.24 -8.32 2.01
N ASP A 232 0.66 -9.22 2.38
CA ASP A 232 2.12 -9.07 2.28
C ASP A 232 2.68 -9.99 1.18
N LEU A 233 3.34 -9.39 0.21
CA LEU A 233 3.86 -10.08 -0.96
C LEU A 233 5.38 -9.96 -1.03
N ASP A 234 6.11 -10.91 -0.42
CA ASP A 234 7.57 -10.93 -0.46
C ASP A 234 8.09 -11.79 -1.62
N GLY A 235 8.72 -11.16 -2.60
CA GLY A 235 9.25 -11.83 -3.78
C GLY A 235 8.21 -12.58 -4.61
N CYS A 236 6.95 -12.21 -4.52
CA CYS A 236 5.85 -12.86 -5.24
C CYS A 236 5.72 -12.31 -6.67
N LYS A 237 5.17 -13.12 -7.58
CA LYS A 237 4.92 -12.71 -8.96
C LYS A 237 3.61 -13.22 -9.52
N ASP A 238 3.10 -12.49 -10.53
CA ASP A 238 1.83 -12.78 -11.20
C ASP A 238 0.66 -12.81 -10.21
N VAL A 239 0.49 -11.72 -9.43
CA VAL A 239 -0.52 -11.63 -8.38
C VAL A 239 -1.65 -10.69 -8.80
N ARG A 240 -2.88 -11.08 -8.49
CA ARG A 240 -4.07 -10.23 -8.64
C ARG A 240 -4.77 -10.08 -7.30
N ILE A 241 -5.12 -8.84 -6.96
CA ILE A 241 -5.93 -8.48 -5.79
C ILE A 241 -7.10 -7.66 -6.31
N ALA A 242 -8.31 -8.21 -6.22
CA ALA A 242 -9.47 -7.57 -6.80
C ALA A 242 -10.70 -7.63 -5.87
N ASN A 243 -11.54 -6.59 -5.94
CA ASN A 243 -12.83 -6.55 -5.25
C ASN A 243 -12.73 -6.73 -3.72
N CYS A 244 -11.60 -6.36 -3.11
CA CYS A 244 -11.35 -6.54 -1.68
C CYS A 244 -11.66 -5.27 -0.89
N THR A 245 -12.15 -5.45 0.33
CA THR A 245 -12.23 -4.40 1.36
C THR A 245 -11.25 -4.77 2.47
N ILE A 246 -10.27 -3.89 2.70
CA ILE A 246 -9.18 -4.13 3.64
C ILE A 246 -9.09 -2.94 4.59
N GLU A 247 -9.25 -3.19 5.89
CA GLU A 247 -9.12 -2.22 6.95
C GLU A 247 -8.16 -2.77 7.99
N THR A 248 -7.01 -2.09 8.20
CA THR A 248 -5.89 -2.63 8.98
C THR A 248 -5.23 -1.59 9.86
N GLY A 249 -4.75 -2.03 11.02
CA GLY A 249 -3.96 -1.19 11.92
C GLY A 249 -2.55 -0.91 11.41
N ASP A 250 -2.03 -1.77 10.52
CA ASP A 250 -0.80 -1.55 9.75
C ASP A 250 -1.11 -1.43 8.24
N ASP A 251 -0.23 -1.80 7.35
CA ASP A 251 -0.37 -1.59 5.91
C ASP A 251 -1.47 -2.50 5.31
N CYS A 252 -2.32 -1.97 4.41
CA CYS A 252 -3.33 -2.82 3.77
C CYS A 252 -2.72 -3.80 2.76
N ILE A 253 -1.81 -3.30 1.90
CA ILE A 253 -1.11 -4.11 0.91
C ILE A 253 0.35 -3.68 0.91
N ILE A 254 1.27 -4.63 1.05
CA ILE A 254 2.69 -4.35 1.03
C ILE A 254 3.43 -5.25 0.03
N PHE A 255 4.28 -4.65 -0.79
CA PHE A 255 5.21 -5.32 -1.69
C PHE A 255 6.59 -5.34 -1.04
N ILE A 256 7.20 -6.51 -0.99
CA ILE A 256 8.45 -6.77 -0.26
C ILE A 256 9.43 -7.49 -1.20
N SER A 257 10.72 -7.25 -1.01
CA SER A 257 11.82 -8.00 -1.64
C SER A 257 12.94 -8.17 -0.61
N ALA A 258 12.66 -8.97 0.43
CA ALA A 258 13.52 -9.17 1.58
C ALA A 258 14.03 -10.62 1.64
N ASP A 259 14.96 -10.88 2.56
CA ASP A 259 15.54 -12.19 2.80
C ASP A 259 15.09 -12.82 4.12
N THR A 260 13.91 -12.45 4.60
CA THR A 260 13.36 -12.89 5.89
C THR A 260 13.12 -14.40 5.94
N TRP A 261 12.59 -14.98 4.86
CA TRP A 261 12.21 -16.39 4.81
C TRP A 261 13.00 -17.21 3.80
N GLY A 262 13.95 -16.61 3.11
CA GLY A 262 14.82 -17.20 2.11
C GLY A 262 15.52 -16.12 1.29
N PRO A 263 16.14 -16.43 0.15
CA PRO A 263 16.77 -15.44 -0.69
C PRO A 263 15.80 -14.32 -1.11
N ALA A 264 16.23 -13.08 -1.06
CA ALA A 264 15.44 -11.95 -1.57
C ALA A 264 15.16 -12.14 -3.07
N LEU A 265 13.90 -12.01 -3.47
CA LEU A 265 13.42 -12.18 -4.84
C LEU A 265 12.68 -10.93 -5.31
N VAL A 266 12.62 -10.75 -6.63
CA VAL A 266 11.85 -9.65 -7.23
C VAL A 266 10.35 -9.88 -7.02
N CYS A 267 9.66 -8.86 -6.45
CA CYS A 267 8.20 -8.82 -6.45
C CYS A 267 7.71 -8.14 -7.74
N GLU A 268 6.99 -8.85 -8.59
CA GLU A 268 6.63 -8.34 -9.93
C GLU A 268 5.29 -8.81 -10.50
N ASN A 269 4.80 -8.07 -11.49
CA ASN A 269 3.56 -8.36 -12.21
C ASN A 269 2.35 -8.43 -11.27
N VAL A 270 2.13 -7.39 -10.46
CA VAL A 270 1.01 -7.33 -9.52
C VAL A 270 -0.02 -6.31 -9.99
N THR A 271 -1.28 -6.71 -9.95
CA THR A 271 -2.42 -5.82 -10.20
C THR A 271 -3.32 -5.76 -8.97
N VAL A 272 -3.59 -4.54 -8.50
CA VAL A 272 -4.60 -4.24 -7.46
C VAL A 272 -5.70 -3.42 -8.10
N THR A 273 -6.93 -3.88 -8.03
CA THR A 273 -8.05 -3.18 -8.69
C THR A 273 -9.37 -3.32 -7.93
N ASN A 274 -10.21 -2.28 -8.04
CA ASN A 274 -11.56 -2.27 -7.47
C ASN A 274 -11.57 -2.59 -5.96
N CYS A 275 -10.59 -2.06 -5.23
CA CYS A 275 -10.45 -2.28 -3.79
C CYS A 275 -10.85 -1.03 -2.98
N ARG A 276 -11.21 -1.26 -1.73
CA ARG A 276 -11.37 -0.24 -0.71
C ARG A 276 -10.38 -0.50 0.42
N LEU A 277 -9.52 0.49 0.70
CA LEU A 277 -8.42 0.38 1.66
C LEU A 277 -8.57 1.42 2.76
N SER A 278 -8.40 1.02 4.01
CA SER A 278 -8.31 1.89 5.19
C SER A 278 -7.15 1.43 6.07
N SER A 279 -6.29 2.34 6.52
CA SER A 279 -5.10 1.95 7.28
C SER A 279 -4.63 3.03 8.22
N ALA A 280 -4.24 2.63 9.43
CA ALA A 280 -3.53 3.52 10.35
C ALA A 280 -2.05 3.73 9.97
N SER A 281 -1.52 2.95 9.02
CA SER A 281 -0.16 3.03 8.47
C SER A 281 -0.18 3.46 6.99
N ALA A 282 -0.27 2.54 6.04
CA ALA A 282 -0.36 2.88 4.62
C ALA A 282 -1.41 2.05 3.87
N GLY A 283 -2.12 2.70 2.94
CA GLY A 283 -3.01 1.98 2.05
C GLY A 283 -2.24 0.99 1.17
N VAL A 284 -1.15 1.44 0.54
CA VAL A 284 -0.24 0.57 -0.24
C VAL A 284 1.20 0.97 0.04
N LYS A 285 2.03 0.00 0.37
CA LYS A 285 3.45 0.21 0.69
C LYS A 285 4.35 -0.65 -0.18
N PHE A 286 5.40 -0.03 -0.68
CA PHE A 286 6.58 -0.67 -1.25
C PHE A 286 7.65 -0.61 -0.16
N SER A 287 8.01 -1.76 0.37
CA SER A 287 8.79 -1.87 1.61
C SER A 287 10.15 -1.20 1.53
N GLU A 288 10.49 -0.47 2.58
CA GLU A 288 11.84 0.07 2.79
C GLU A 288 12.91 -1.01 2.83
N GLY A 289 12.58 -2.22 3.33
CA GLY A 289 13.48 -3.38 3.39
C GLY A 289 13.77 -4.07 2.05
N ASN A 290 13.54 -3.38 0.94
CA ASN A 290 13.73 -3.90 -0.41
C ASN A 290 15.21 -4.09 -0.75
N LYS A 291 15.65 -5.35 -0.93
CA LYS A 291 17.05 -5.73 -1.24
C LYS A 291 17.32 -5.94 -2.72
N VAL A 292 16.34 -6.45 -3.47
CA VAL A 292 16.48 -6.74 -4.91
C VAL A 292 15.61 -5.82 -5.73
N GLY A 293 14.28 -5.99 -5.70
CA GLY A 293 13.44 -5.11 -6.48
C GLY A 293 11.95 -5.40 -6.46
N ILE A 294 11.20 -4.35 -6.77
CA ILE A 294 9.75 -4.37 -6.95
C ILE A 294 9.46 -3.70 -8.29
N ARG A 295 8.73 -4.35 -9.19
CA ARG A 295 8.45 -3.79 -10.51
C ARG A 295 7.15 -4.27 -11.14
N LYS A 296 6.70 -3.51 -12.16
CA LYS A 296 5.47 -3.82 -12.93
C LYS A 296 4.25 -3.96 -12.02
N ILE A 297 4.01 -2.94 -11.22
CA ILE A 297 2.89 -2.87 -10.29
C ILE A 297 1.84 -1.90 -10.83
N LEU A 298 0.61 -2.35 -10.91
CA LEU A 298 -0.54 -1.53 -11.25
C LEU A 298 -1.52 -1.49 -10.08
N VAL A 299 -1.80 -0.29 -9.55
CA VAL A 299 -2.90 -0.06 -8.63
C VAL A 299 -3.89 0.87 -9.31
N THR A 300 -5.12 0.42 -9.50
CA THR A 300 -6.11 1.18 -10.25
C THR A 300 -7.53 1.00 -9.70
N ASN A 301 -8.42 1.95 -10.02
CA ASN A 301 -9.84 1.88 -9.65
C ASN A 301 -10.03 1.55 -8.16
N THR A 302 -9.28 2.23 -7.29
CA THR A 302 -9.23 1.91 -5.86
C THR A 302 -9.53 3.15 -5.02
N VAL A 303 -10.30 2.96 -3.97
CA VAL A 303 -10.65 4.00 -3.00
C VAL A 303 -9.84 3.77 -1.72
N LEU A 304 -9.01 4.74 -1.37
CA LEU A 304 -8.31 4.78 -0.09
C LEU A 304 -9.05 5.78 0.80
N THR A 305 -9.61 5.30 1.89
CA THR A 305 -10.37 6.15 2.81
C THR A 305 -9.88 5.94 4.23
N ASN A 306 -9.73 7.04 4.97
CA ASN A 306 -9.21 6.99 6.34
C ASN A 306 -7.83 6.30 6.40
N VAL A 307 -6.91 6.69 5.52
CA VAL A 307 -5.53 6.18 5.49
C VAL A 307 -4.58 7.22 6.09
N ASN A 308 -3.62 6.77 6.89
CA ASN A 308 -2.58 7.68 7.40
C ASN A 308 -1.65 8.11 6.25
N ARG A 309 -1.25 7.18 5.40
CA ARG A 309 -0.50 7.41 4.16
C ARG A 309 -1.18 6.67 3.02
N GLY A 310 -1.35 7.33 1.89
CA GLY A 310 -1.94 6.68 0.71
C GLY A 310 -0.99 5.64 0.13
N PHE A 311 0.16 6.11 -0.37
CA PHE A 311 1.20 5.29 -1.00
C PHE A 311 2.57 5.61 -0.43
N ILE A 312 3.31 4.58 -0.05
CA ILE A 312 4.71 4.67 0.33
C ILE A 312 5.56 3.90 -0.67
N LEU A 313 6.50 4.57 -1.34
CA LEU A 313 7.55 3.96 -2.14
C LEU A 313 8.89 4.26 -1.46
N SER A 314 9.46 3.27 -0.79
CA SER A 314 10.67 3.48 0.01
C SER A 314 11.71 2.39 -0.25
N THR A 315 12.98 2.75 -0.25
CA THR A 315 14.09 1.79 -0.34
C THR A 315 15.27 2.25 0.51
N THR A 316 15.79 1.34 1.34
CA THR A 316 16.93 1.60 2.26
C THR A 316 18.04 0.57 2.12
N LEU A 317 17.77 -0.56 1.46
CA LEU A 317 18.71 -1.70 1.35
C LEU A 317 19.23 -1.93 -0.07
N GLY A 318 19.27 -0.88 -0.89
CA GLY A 318 19.85 -0.93 -2.23
C GLY A 318 18.95 -1.46 -3.35
N GLY A 319 17.75 -1.95 -3.03
CA GLY A 319 16.80 -2.46 -4.02
C GLY A 319 16.19 -1.37 -4.90
N TYR A 320 15.50 -1.78 -5.96
CA TYR A 320 14.85 -0.86 -6.88
C TYR A 320 13.32 -0.96 -6.83
N ILE A 321 12.65 0.14 -7.17
CA ILE A 321 11.20 0.20 -7.44
C ILE A 321 11.02 0.80 -8.83
N ASN A 322 10.52 0.01 -9.78
CA ASN A 322 10.40 0.43 -11.18
C ASN A 322 9.05 0.07 -11.79
N ASP A 323 8.64 0.86 -12.79
CA ASP A 323 7.47 0.58 -13.63
C ASP A 323 6.18 0.44 -12.81
N VAL A 324 5.87 1.48 -12.05
CA VAL A 324 4.69 1.55 -11.18
C VAL A 324 3.65 2.48 -11.79
N VAL A 325 2.41 2.04 -11.85
CA VAL A 325 1.26 2.85 -12.28
C VAL A 325 0.23 2.90 -11.17
N LEU A 326 -0.10 4.11 -10.72
CA LEU A 326 -1.13 4.41 -9.73
C LEU A 326 -2.21 5.25 -10.45
N SER A 327 -3.38 4.69 -10.72
CA SER A 327 -4.37 5.37 -11.54
C SER A 327 -5.81 5.22 -11.06
N ASP A 328 -6.64 6.20 -11.42
CA ASP A 328 -8.08 6.17 -11.16
C ASP A 328 -8.38 5.97 -9.65
N LEU A 329 -7.81 6.89 -8.84
CA LEU A 329 -7.79 6.77 -7.40
C LEU A 329 -8.57 7.91 -6.72
N THR A 330 -9.28 7.57 -5.67
CA THR A 330 -9.75 8.52 -4.68
C THR A 330 -9.03 8.25 -3.36
N ILE A 331 -8.40 9.29 -2.80
CA ILE A 331 -7.60 9.17 -1.58
C ILE A 331 -8.11 10.18 -0.55
N ASP A 332 -8.50 9.70 0.62
CA ASP A 332 -8.86 10.53 1.75
C ASP A 332 -7.95 10.17 2.94
N CYS A 333 -6.96 11.03 3.17
CA CYS A 333 -5.97 10.82 4.22
C CYS A 333 -6.48 11.37 5.55
N ASN A 334 -6.16 10.64 6.61
CA ASN A 334 -6.37 11.05 7.98
C ASN A 334 -5.09 10.88 8.79
N ARG A 335 -4.98 11.55 9.93
CA ARG A 335 -3.88 11.33 10.87
C ARG A 335 -4.27 10.31 11.90
N PHE A 336 -3.29 9.45 12.18
CA PHE A 336 -3.33 8.52 13.28
C PHE A 336 -2.13 8.83 14.17
N ASP A 337 -2.38 9.27 15.37
CA ASP A 337 -1.41 9.86 16.29
C ASP A 337 -0.88 8.89 17.34
N TRP A 338 -1.03 7.60 17.11
CA TRP A 338 -0.74 6.62 18.17
C TRP A 338 0.54 5.79 17.94
N PHE A 339 0.73 5.09 16.84
CA PHE A 339 1.92 4.24 16.66
C PHE A 339 2.70 4.53 15.38
N TRP A 340 2.00 4.61 14.26
CA TRP A 340 2.62 4.91 12.98
C TRP A 340 2.64 6.41 12.73
N SER A 341 3.83 7.01 12.84
CA SER A 341 3.98 8.43 12.53
C SER A 341 3.71 8.69 11.06
N GLY A 342 2.72 9.49 10.78
CA GLY A 342 2.38 9.94 9.45
C GLY A 342 1.51 11.19 9.54
N ASP A 343 1.65 12.07 8.55
CA ASP A 343 0.99 13.37 8.57
C ASP A 343 -0.27 13.41 7.73
N GLY A 344 -0.77 12.25 7.28
CA GLY A 344 -1.89 12.19 6.35
C GLY A 344 -1.46 12.54 4.92
N GLN A 345 -0.40 11.87 4.41
CA GLN A 345 0.16 12.13 3.09
C GLN A 345 -0.41 11.19 2.02
N PRO A 346 -0.84 11.71 0.86
CA PRO A 346 -1.22 10.86 -0.27
C PRO A 346 -0.05 10.06 -0.85
N PHE A 347 1.13 10.69 -0.98
CA PHE A 347 2.30 10.07 -1.62
C PHE A 347 3.56 10.35 -0.80
N THR A 348 4.33 9.30 -0.53
CA THR A 348 5.64 9.38 0.13
C THR A 348 6.63 8.52 -0.65
N PHE A 349 7.58 9.16 -1.35
CA PHE A 349 8.68 8.47 -2.03
C PHE A 349 9.96 8.80 -1.30
N ARG A 350 10.78 7.79 -1.02
CA ARG A 350 12.00 7.99 -0.27
C ARG A 350 13.08 7.01 -0.67
N ILE A 351 14.23 7.54 -1.04
CA ILE A 351 15.47 6.78 -1.20
C ILE A 351 16.41 7.24 -0.09
N THR A 352 16.83 6.32 0.76
CA THR A 352 17.80 6.59 1.84
C THR A 352 18.73 5.39 2.02
N ARG A 353 19.79 5.56 2.77
CA ARG A 353 20.53 4.45 3.37
C ARG A 353 19.81 3.95 4.62
N LEU A 354 20.08 2.73 5.04
CA LEU A 354 19.48 2.19 6.26
C LEU A 354 19.90 3.00 7.49
N SER A 355 21.16 3.39 7.57
CA SER A 355 21.66 4.23 8.65
C SER A 355 20.96 5.60 8.73
N GLU A 356 20.75 6.25 7.59
CA GLU A 356 20.01 7.51 7.52
C GLU A 356 18.53 7.33 7.93
N PHE A 357 17.94 6.22 7.50
CA PHE A 357 16.56 5.87 7.86
C PHE A 357 16.40 5.67 9.37
N ASN A 358 17.39 5.04 10.00
CA ASN A 358 17.41 4.79 11.44
C ASN A 358 17.98 5.95 12.25
N HIS A 359 18.43 7.04 11.62
CA HIS A 359 19.16 8.13 12.27
C HIS A 359 20.42 7.66 13.01
N GLU A 360 21.16 6.75 12.39
CA GLU A 360 22.40 6.15 12.89
C GLU A 360 23.59 6.61 12.05
N ALA A 361 24.81 6.37 12.56
CA ALA A 361 26.01 6.57 11.77
C ALA A 361 26.12 5.51 10.66
N PRO A 362 26.64 5.87 9.45
CA PRO A 362 26.87 4.91 8.39
C PRO A 362 27.72 3.72 8.84
N GLN A 363 27.31 2.51 8.43
CA GLN A 363 27.98 1.28 8.81
C GLN A 363 28.90 0.80 7.67
N PRO A 364 30.10 0.24 7.98
CA PRO A 364 30.95 -0.37 6.96
C PRO A 364 30.21 -1.49 6.21
N GLY A 365 30.21 -1.42 4.87
CA GLY A 365 29.54 -2.41 4.02
C GLY A 365 28.04 -2.22 3.88
N GLU A 366 27.49 -1.12 4.35
CA GLU A 366 26.09 -0.76 4.13
C GLU A 366 25.76 -0.71 2.63
N ALA A 367 24.58 -1.15 2.28
CA ALA A 367 24.09 -1.11 0.89
C ALA A 367 24.02 0.35 0.39
N PRO A 368 24.34 0.59 -0.89
CA PRO A 368 24.15 1.92 -1.47
C PRO A 368 22.67 2.30 -1.48
N PRO A 369 22.34 3.58 -1.65
CA PRO A 369 20.95 3.98 -1.84
C PRO A 369 20.34 3.25 -3.03
N GLY A 370 19.12 2.74 -2.86
CA GLY A 370 18.37 2.07 -3.92
C GLY A 370 17.92 3.02 -5.04
N SER A 371 16.93 2.63 -5.80
CA SER A 371 16.41 3.50 -6.87
C SER A 371 14.89 3.40 -7.04
N ILE A 372 14.26 4.53 -7.43
CA ILE A 372 12.84 4.59 -7.80
C ILE A 372 12.74 5.22 -9.18
N ARG A 373 12.19 4.49 -10.16
CA ARG A 373 12.14 4.94 -11.54
C ARG A 373 10.82 4.60 -12.23
N ASN A 374 10.44 5.42 -13.21
CA ASN A 374 9.27 5.21 -14.05
C ASN A 374 7.99 4.97 -13.24
N VAL A 375 7.60 5.98 -12.43
CA VAL A 375 6.37 5.95 -11.64
C VAL A 375 5.37 6.93 -12.23
N GLN A 376 4.18 6.45 -12.56
CA GLN A 376 3.10 7.23 -13.14
C GLN A 376 1.93 7.31 -12.18
N ILE A 377 1.53 8.52 -11.80
CA ILE A 377 0.35 8.82 -10.99
C ILE A 377 -0.63 9.58 -11.87
N ARG A 378 -1.82 9.03 -12.10
CA ARG A 378 -2.77 9.66 -13.02
C ARG A 378 -4.23 9.49 -12.58
N THR A 379 -5.04 10.49 -12.90
CA THR A 379 -6.48 10.50 -12.58
C THR A 379 -6.71 10.26 -11.08
N VAL A 380 -6.21 11.21 -10.26
CA VAL A 380 -6.29 11.08 -8.79
C VAL A 380 -7.01 12.29 -8.20
N VAL A 381 -7.92 12.03 -7.27
CA VAL A 381 -8.48 13.03 -6.38
C VAL A 381 -8.06 12.70 -4.95
N ALA A 382 -7.27 13.56 -4.32
CA ALA A 382 -6.74 13.32 -2.99
C ALA A 382 -7.06 14.46 -2.04
N ARG A 383 -7.56 14.11 -0.86
CA ARG A 383 -7.58 14.95 0.34
C ARG A 383 -6.42 14.58 1.23
N ALA A 384 -5.65 15.55 1.64
CA ALA A 384 -4.45 15.37 2.45
C ALA A 384 -4.54 16.17 3.75
N LYS A 385 -3.84 15.70 4.76
CA LYS A 385 -3.54 16.43 6.00
C LYS A 385 -2.07 16.86 6.03
N GLY A 386 -1.22 16.18 5.30
CA GLY A 386 0.21 16.39 5.21
C GLY A 386 0.73 16.54 3.79
N SER A 387 1.98 16.93 3.65
CA SER A 387 2.69 17.09 2.37
C SER A 387 2.89 15.76 1.66
N SER A 388 2.59 15.69 0.37
CA SER A 388 3.19 14.65 -0.46
C SER A 388 4.68 14.91 -0.64
N SER A 389 5.54 13.94 -0.33
CA SER A 389 7.00 14.08 -0.43
C SER A 389 7.59 13.08 -1.43
N LEU A 390 8.37 13.59 -2.37
CA LEU A 390 9.05 12.82 -3.43
C LEU A 390 10.55 13.04 -3.30
N HIS A 391 11.18 12.32 -2.36
CA HIS A 391 12.59 12.53 -2.05
C HIS A 391 13.45 11.40 -2.60
N GLY A 392 14.30 11.73 -3.57
CA GLY A 392 15.45 10.91 -3.94
C GLY A 392 16.55 10.97 -2.89
N HIS A 393 17.73 10.61 -3.27
CA HIS A 393 18.97 10.73 -2.49
C HIS A 393 20.02 11.45 -3.32
N ALA A 394 20.94 12.16 -2.69
CA ALA A 394 21.99 12.89 -3.40
C ALA A 394 22.81 12.02 -4.36
N GLU A 395 23.03 10.74 -4.01
CA GLU A 395 23.71 9.74 -4.82
C GLU A 395 22.78 8.96 -5.76
N SER A 396 21.45 8.99 -5.54
CA SER A 396 20.46 8.24 -6.34
C SER A 396 19.16 9.02 -6.48
N TRP A 397 19.04 9.71 -7.59
CA TRP A 397 17.88 10.57 -7.86
C TRP A 397 16.68 9.75 -8.30
N LEU A 398 15.49 10.19 -7.93
CA LEU A 398 14.25 9.72 -8.55
C LEU A 398 14.32 9.98 -10.06
N ASP A 399 13.80 9.07 -10.89
CA ASP A 399 13.89 9.22 -12.34
C ASP A 399 12.57 8.87 -13.05
N GLY A 400 12.07 9.79 -13.86
CA GLY A 400 10.86 9.54 -14.66
C GLY A 400 9.58 9.47 -13.83
N ILE A 401 9.39 10.41 -12.90
CA ILE A 401 8.17 10.51 -12.08
C ILE A 401 7.16 11.41 -12.79
N SER A 402 5.93 10.95 -12.94
CA SER A 402 4.89 11.73 -13.60
C SER A 402 3.58 11.79 -12.82
N PHE A 403 2.98 12.98 -12.78
CA PHE A 403 1.65 13.25 -12.27
C PHE A 403 0.78 13.79 -13.41
N GLU A 404 -0.38 13.18 -13.65
CA GLU A 404 -1.29 13.58 -14.72
C GLU A 404 -2.75 13.55 -14.24
N ASN A 405 -3.46 14.69 -14.44
CA ASN A 405 -4.85 14.85 -14.00
C ASN A 405 -5.01 14.57 -12.50
N VAL A 406 -4.24 15.25 -11.68
CA VAL A 406 -4.20 15.05 -10.21
C VAL A 406 -4.73 16.28 -9.51
N LYS A 407 -5.69 16.08 -8.58
CA LYS A 407 -6.21 17.10 -7.70
C LYS A 407 -5.80 16.80 -6.26
N LEU A 408 -5.03 17.72 -5.67
CA LEU A 408 -4.63 17.68 -4.26
C LEU A 408 -5.36 18.78 -3.49
N ARG A 409 -6.04 18.40 -2.43
CA ARG A 409 -6.70 19.31 -1.52
C ARG A 409 -6.15 19.10 -0.13
N LEU A 410 -5.50 20.13 0.42
CA LEU A 410 -4.98 20.09 1.78
C LEU A 410 -5.98 20.68 2.75
N SER A 411 -6.21 19.99 3.84
CA SER A 411 -7.01 20.45 4.96
C SER A 411 -6.20 20.39 6.25
N ALA A 412 -6.31 21.42 7.07
CA ALA A 412 -5.66 21.46 8.37
C ALA A 412 -6.21 20.36 9.29
N ASP A 413 -5.37 19.90 10.18
CA ASP A 413 -5.79 19.21 11.38
C ASP A 413 -5.41 20.03 12.60
N PRO A 414 -6.33 20.86 13.12
CA PRO A 414 -6.04 21.75 14.24
C PRO A 414 -5.67 21.01 15.52
N ALA A 415 -6.04 19.74 15.63
CA ALA A 415 -5.72 18.88 16.77
C ALA A 415 -4.29 18.32 16.70
N ALA A 416 -3.58 18.51 15.58
CA ALA A 416 -2.24 17.98 15.38
C ALA A 416 -1.17 19.07 15.57
N PRO A 417 -0.58 19.23 16.75
CA PRO A 417 0.43 20.24 17.03
C PRO A 417 1.75 20.01 16.30
N TYR A 418 1.93 18.87 15.66
CA TYR A 418 3.14 18.47 14.93
C TYR A 418 2.99 18.51 13.41
N ASP A 419 2.07 19.31 12.91
CA ASP A 419 1.95 19.51 11.47
C ASP A 419 3.27 20.04 10.90
N LYS A 420 3.96 19.20 10.13
CA LYS A 420 5.20 19.52 9.44
C LYS A 420 4.99 19.88 7.99
N ALA A 421 3.76 19.78 7.50
CA ALA A 421 3.46 20.08 6.13
C ALA A 421 3.75 21.55 5.83
N GLU A 422 4.70 21.79 4.93
CA GLU A 422 5.01 23.13 4.44
C GLU A 422 4.46 23.37 3.04
N HIS A 423 4.62 22.38 2.16
CA HIS A 423 4.14 22.41 0.78
C HIS A 423 3.05 21.35 0.57
N ALA A 424 2.17 21.54 -0.39
CA ALA A 424 1.20 20.50 -0.70
C ALA A 424 1.88 19.27 -1.33
N LEU A 425 2.86 19.54 -2.19
CA LEU A 425 3.75 18.52 -2.74
C LEU A 425 5.16 19.10 -2.83
N GLU A 426 6.14 18.34 -2.39
CA GLU A 426 7.55 18.66 -2.53
C GLU A 426 8.30 17.53 -3.23
N ALA A 427 9.26 17.88 -4.09
CA ALA A 427 10.14 16.93 -4.75
C ALA A 427 11.59 17.40 -4.63
N ARG A 428 12.49 16.46 -4.30
CA ARG A 428 13.91 16.72 -4.15
C ARG A 428 14.76 15.58 -4.71
N TRP A 429 15.91 15.93 -5.30
CA TRP A 429 16.83 14.99 -5.95
C TRP A 429 16.09 14.11 -6.98
N ALA A 430 15.52 14.76 -7.98
CA ALA A 430 14.77 14.05 -9.02
C ALA A 430 15.11 14.55 -10.43
N LYS A 431 14.94 13.69 -11.42
CA LYS A 431 15.13 14.03 -12.83
C LYS A 431 14.01 13.49 -13.71
N ASN A 432 13.80 14.13 -14.87
CA ASN A 432 12.74 13.76 -15.81
C ASN A 432 11.35 13.77 -15.15
N VAL A 433 11.04 14.83 -14.42
CA VAL A 433 9.81 14.97 -13.63
C VAL A 433 8.75 15.68 -14.45
N LYS A 434 7.53 15.13 -14.52
CA LYS A 434 6.43 15.66 -15.32
C LYS A 434 5.17 15.86 -14.49
N PHE A 435 4.62 17.07 -14.54
CA PHE A 435 3.34 17.42 -13.93
C PHE A 435 2.43 17.97 -15.01
N ARG A 436 1.32 17.28 -15.31
CA ARG A 436 0.33 17.69 -16.31
C ARG A 436 -1.06 17.75 -15.67
N ASN A 437 -1.74 18.89 -15.85
CA ASN A 437 -3.09 19.12 -15.31
C ASN A 437 -3.15 18.79 -13.81
N VAL A 438 -2.26 19.39 -13.02
CA VAL A 438 -2.23 19.23 -11.56
C VAL A 438 -2.89 20.44 -10.92
N GLU A 439 -3.88 20.20 -10.07
CA GLU A 439 -4.60 21.22 -9.32
C GLU A 439 -4.31 21.07 -7.83
N VAL A 440 -3.97 22.18 -7.16
CA VAL A 440 -3.76 22.20 -5.71
C VAL A 440 -4.65 23.26 -5.08
N SER A 441 -5.35 22.85 -4.02
CA SER A 441 -6.21 23.76 -3.24
C SER A 441 -6.00 23.54 -1.74
N TRP A 442 -6.31 24.61 -0.98
CA TRP A 442 -6.16 24.65 0.47
C TRP A 442 -7.51 24.92 1.12
N ASP A 443 -7.88 24.10 2.12
CA ASP A 443 -9.05 24.34 2.95
C ASP A 443 -8.75 25.35 4.06
N LYS A 444 -9.79 26.03 4.53
CA LYS A 444 -9.70 26.90 5.70
C LYS A 444 -10.02 26.14 6.98
N PRO A 445 -9.43 26.50 8.13
CA PRO A 445 -8.36 27.50 8.27
C PRO A 445 -7.02 26.96 7.73
N GLU A 446 -6.25 27.84 7.08
CA GLU A 446 -4.87 27.52 6.70
C GLU A 446 -3.97 27.48 7.95
N ILE A 447 -2.96 26.59 7.93
CA ILE A 447 -1.98 26.48 8.99
C ILE A 447 -0.79 27.39 8.70
N LYS A 448 -0.24 28.03 9.74
CA LYS A 448 0.85 29.01 9.62
C LYS A 448 2.09 28.48 8.88
N GLN A 449 2.37 27.19 8.97
CA GLN A 449 3.52 26.52 8.35
C GLN A 449 3.37 26.31 6.85
N TRP A 450 2.16 26.28 6.32
CA TRP A 450 1.93 26.03 4.90
C TRP A 450 2.54 27.14 4.03
N LYS A 451 3.11 26.72 2.90
CA LYS A 451 3.83 27.58 1.97
C LYS A 451 3.29 27.42 0.54
N SER A 452 4.08 26.81 -0.32
CA SER A 452 3.78 26.69 -1.75
C SER A 452 2.90 25.47 -2.05
N ALA A 453 2.13 25.56 -3.13
CA ALA A 453 1.43 24.38 -3.66
C ALA A 453 2.43 23.32 -4.13
N LEU A 454 3.45 23.72 -4.89
CA LEU A 454 4.51 22.83 -5.36
C LEU A 454 5.87 23.42 -4.97
N CYS A 455 6.77 22.57 -4.50
CA CYS A 455 8.17 22.90 -4.25
C CYS A 455 9.08 21.89 -4.94
N PHE A 456 10.03 22.37 -5.74
CA PHE A 456 11.00 21.56 -6.46
C PHE A 456 12.40 22.00 -6.08
N GLU A 457 13.23 21.09 -5.55
CA GLU A 457 14.59 21.36 -5.11
C GLU A 457 15.54 20.29 -5.68
N ASP A 458 16.68 20.71 -6.23
CA ASP A 458 17.65 19.80 -6.87
C ASP A 458 17.00 18.94 -7.99
N ILE A 459 16.34 19.59 -8.97
CA ILE A 459 15.62 18.91 -10.06
C ILE A 459 16.29 19.16 -11.40
N THR A 460 16.36 18.12 -12.25
CA THR A 460 16.78 18.26 -13.65
C THR A 460 15.68 17.77 -14.59
N GLY A 461 15.29 18.62 -15.55
CA GLY A 461 14.29 18.27 -16.57
C GLY A 461 12.87 18.26 -16.02
N LEU A 462 12.44 19.34 -15.38
CA LEU A 462 11.06 19.55 -14.93
C LEU A 462 10.16 19.96 -16.09
N GLN A 463 9.04 19.29 -16.26
CA GLN A 463 7.95 19.70 -17.14
C GLN A 463 6.69 19.98 -16.30
N LEU A 464 6.24 21.23 -16.27
CA LEU A 464 5.01 21.64 -15.59
C LEU A 464 4.05 22.21 -16.63
N ASP A 465 2.98 21.48 -16.94
CA ASP A 465 2.02 21.82 -17.98
C ASP A 465 0.58 21.77 -17.42
N GLY A 466 -0.13 22.89 -17.46
CA GLY A 466 -1.52 22.94 -17.01
C GLY A 466 -1.68 22.95 -15.47
N PHE A 467 -0.68 23.39 -14.71
CA PHE A 467 -0.83 23.56 -13.27
C PHE A 467 -1.85 24.64 -12.93
N ALA A 468 -2.70 24.37 -11.91
CA ALA A 468 -3.61 25.33 -11.32
C ALA A 468 -3.53 25.30 -9.80
N GLY A 469 -3.28 26.45 -9.17
CA GLY A 469 -3.18 26.53 -7.71
C GLY A 469 -2.66 27.87 -7.23
N ARG A 470 -2.54 27.99 -5.91
CA ARG A 470 -1.99 29.18 -5.22
C ARG A 470 -1.06 28.74 -4.09
N GLY A 471 -0.25 29.66 -3.58
CA GLY A 471 0.38 29.52 -2.26
C GLY A 471 -0.68 29.46 -1.15
N ALA A 472 -0.34 28.91 -0.01
CA ALA A 472 -1.26 28.82 1.11
C ALA A 472 -1.64 30.22 1.67
N TRP A 473 -0.68 31.15 1.64
CA TRP A 473 -0.81 32.51 2.16
C TRP A 473 -0.50 33.57 1.10
N PRO A 474 -1.45 33.86 0.20
CA PRO A 474 -1.22 34.83 -0.88
C PRO A 474 -0.81 36.23 -0.36
N GLU A 475 -1.38 36.61 0.77
CA GLU A 475 -1.09 37.92 1.41
C GLU A 475 0.33 38.02 2.00
N ARG A 476 1.06 36.91 2.07
CA ARG A 476 2.46 36.85 2.54
C ARG A 476 3.46 36.60 1.39
N ASP A 477 3.07 36.89 0.17
CA ASP A 477 3.90 36.65 -1.03
C ASP A 477 4.39 35.20 -1.18
N THR A 478 3.62 34.23 -0.66
CA THR A 478 3.96 32.82 -0.79
C THR A 478 3.73 32.34 -2.22
N PRO A 479 4.77 31.88 -2.95
CA PRO A 479 4.61 31.49 -4.34
C PRO A 479 3.77 30.22 -4.48
N ALA A 480 2.98 30.12 -5.56
CA ALA A 480 2.29 28.89 -5.89
C ALA A 480 3.27 27.74 -6.21
N VAL A 481 4.33 28.06 -6.94
CA VAL A 481 5.40 27.13 -7.31
C VAL A 481 6.74 27.72 -6.91
N LEU A 482 7.50 26.98 -6.12
CA LEU A 482 8.86 27.32 -5.69
C LEU A 482 9.86 26.39 -6.38
N LEU A 483 10.84 26.97 -7.07
CA LEU A 483 11.94 26.26 -7.73
C LEU A 483 13.27 26.62 -7.07
N LYS A 484 13.99 25.62 -6.58
CA LYS A 484 15.33 25.76 -5.97
C LYS A 484 16.28 24.82 -6.70
N GLU A 485 17.39 25.32 -7.21
CA GLU A 485 18.40 24.52 -7.91
C GLU A 485 17.77 23.62 -9.00
N VAL A 486 16.88 24.19 -9.85
CA VAL A 486 16.17 23.47 -10.91
C VAL A 486 16.78 23.80 -12.27
N SER A 487 17.16 22.77 -13.03
CA SER A 487 17.69 22.91 -14.37
C SER A 487 16.80 22.27 -15.43
N GLY A 488 16.77 22.83 -16.64
CA GLY A 488 15.96 22.31 -17.75
C GLY A 488 14.46 22.33 -17.48
N ALA A 489 13.97 23.34 -16.75
CA ALA A 489 12.55 23.48 -16.46
C ALA A 489 11.77 24.05 -17.66
N VAL A 490 10.62 23.46 -17.93
CA VAL A 490 9.64 23.92 -18.90
C VAL A 490 8.29 24.08 -18.21
N VAL A 491 7.80 25.33 -18.16
CA VAL A 491 6.50 25.65 -17.56
C VAL A 491 5.57 26.18 -18.63
N ARG A 492 4.41 25.53 -18.83
CA ARG A 492 3.43 25.89 -19.87
C ARG A 492 2.00 25.87 -19.32
N HIS A 493 1.12 26.65 -19.91
CA HIS A 493 -0.33 26.67 -19.68
C HIS A 493 -0.74 26.66 -18.18
N SER A 494 0.14 27.16 -17.31
CA SER A 494 -0.06 27.12 -15.86
C SER A 494 -0.72 28.40 -15.36
N ARG A 495 -1.65 28.26 -14.42
CA ARG A 495 -2.39 29.36 -13.81
C ARG A 495 -2.12 29.41 -12.33
N ALA A 496 -1.37 30.39 -11.88
CA ALA A 496 -1.39 30.78 -10.48
C ALA A 496 -2.61 31.66 -10.21
N LEU A 497 -3.30 31.40 -9.14
CA LEU A 497 -4.52 32.14 -8.77
C LEU A 497 -4.21 33.39 -7.95
N ASP A 498 -2.92 33.75 -7.77
CA ASP A 498 -2.45 34.82 -6.90
C ASP A 498 -1.27 35.62 -7.47
N VAL A 499 -0.85 36.67 -6.73
CA VAL A 499 0.11 37.71 -7.14
C VAL A 499 1.53 37.19 -7.40
N VAL A 500 1.99 36.14 -6.72
CA VAL A 500 3.30 35.51 -6.92
C VAL A 500 3.09 34.09 -7.44
N SER A 501 3.33 33.89 -8.74
CA SER A 501 3.06 32.62 -9.39
C SER A 501 4.23 31.66 -9.34
N LEU A 502 5.44 32.19 -9.49
CA LEU A 502 6.67 31.40 -9.64
C LEU A 502 7.82 32.14 -8.96
N GLN A 503 8.54 31.46 -8.09
CA GLN A 503 9.78 31.95 -7.52
C GLN A 503 10.91 30.96 -7.85
N VAL A 504 12.05 31.51 -8.31
CA VAL A 504 13.26 30.77 -8.62
C VAL A 504 14.34 31.18 -7.64
N GLU A 505 14.91 30.23 -6.92
CA GLU A 505 16.05 30.42 -6.04
C GLU A 505 17.24 29.64 -6.63
N ASP A 506 18.35 30.34 -6.88
CA ASP A 506 19.59 29.77 -7.43
C ASP A 506 20.76 30.09 -6.47
N ALA A 507 21.44 29.07 -5.95
CA ALA A 507 22.59 29.23 -5.06
C ALA A 507 23.80 29.88 -5.77
N PHE A 508 23.83 29.90 -7.10
CA PHE A 508 24.93 30.47 -7.88
C PHE A 508 24.93 32.01 -7.90
N SER A 509 23.83 32.67 -7.59
CA SER A 509 23.80 34.14 -7.52
C SER A 509 24.72 34.72 -6.43
N GLN A 510 25.15 33.93 -5.46
CA GLN A 510 26.04 34.34 -4.37
C GLN A 510 27.54 34.07 -4.59
N ARG A 511 27.93 33.31 -5.63
CA ARG A 511 29.35 32.95 -5.89
C ARG A 511 29.79 33.34 -7.30
N GLY A 512 29.69 34.58 -7.70
CA GLY A 512 30.46 35.25 -8.77
C GLY A 512 30.99 34.44 -9.98
N GLY A 513 30.39 33.34 -10.38
CA GLY A 513 30.81 32.47 -11.47
C GLY A 513 29.87 32.59 -12.69
N HIS A 514 30.42 33.04 -13.81
CA HIS A 514 29.71 33.08 -15.08
C HIS A 514 29.43 31.66 -15.60
N TYR A 515 28.19 31.16 -15.42
CA TYR A 515 27.66 30.07 -16.21
C TYR A 515 26.34 30.48 -16.88
N SER A 516 26.18 30.07 -18.14
CA SER A 516 25.07 30.42 -19.00
C SER A 516 23.71 30.13 -18.33
N ARG A 517 22.86 31.14 -18.26
CA ARG A 517 21.43 31.00 -17.95
C ARG A 517 20.87 29.82 -18.73
N ALA A 518 20.53 28.74 -18.04
CA ALA A 518 19.75 27.65 -18.60
C ALA A 518 18.46 28.27 -19.15
N ALA A 519 18.14 28.00 -20.42
CA ALA A 519 17.04 28.60 -21.14
C ALA A 519 15.71 28.30 -20.41
N PHE A 520 15.17 29.31 -19.74
CA PHE A 520 13.83 29.33 -19.21
C PHE A 520 12.88 29.62 -20.38
N LEU A 521 12.24 28.62 -20.94
CA LEU A 521 11.14 28.79 -21.87
C LEU A 521 9.84 28.90 -21.07
N ALA A 522 9.55 30.11 -20.55
CA ALA A 522 8.24 30.43 -20.00
C ALA A 522 7.36 30.94 -21.14
N GLU A 523 6.61 30.11 -21.79
CA GLU A 523 5.42 30.51 -22.51
C GLU A 523 4.28 30.71 -21.50
N ALA A 524 4.38 31.76 -20.70
CA ALA A 524 3.31 32.13 -19.80
C ALA A 524 2.35 33.06 -20.53
N SER A 525 1.16 32.59 -20.85
CA SER A 525 0.01 33.47 -20.94
C SER A 525 -0.40 33.88 -19.52
N VAL A 526 0.38 34.78 -18.92
CA VAL A 526 0.13 35.27 -17.57
C VAL A 526 -1.00 36.28 -17.64
N SER A 527 -2.19 35.88 -17.24
CA SER A 527 -3.19 36.87 -16.81
C SER A 527 -2.82 37.32 -15.39
N ARG A 528 -2.03 38.42 -15.31
CA ARG A 528 -1.67 39.19 -14.11
C ARG A 528 -1.02 38.41 -12.95
N GLY A 529 0.28 38.23 -13.05
CA GLY A 529 1.17 37.87 -11.96
C GLY A 529 2.63 38.03 -12.41
N ALA A 530 3.45 38.76 -11.68
CA ALA A 530 4.82 39.05 -12.02
C ALA A 530 5.71 37.81 -11.80
N VAL A 531 6.54 37.49 -12.79
CA VAL A 531 7.70 36.58 -12.62
C VAL A 531 8.79 37.44 -11.94
N ARG A 532 9.22 37.06 -10.73
CA ARG A 532 10.45 37.59 -10.11
C ARG A 532 11.57 36.57 -10.34
N ALA A 533 12.64 37.00 -11.00
CA ALA A 533 13.90 36.28 -11.13
C ALA A 533 14.87 36.72 -10.03
#